data_2d8c6eba1825d463d6d90508393082d8
#
_entry.id   2d8c6eba1825d463d6d90508393082d8
#
_cell.length_a   1.000
_cell.length_b   1.000
_cell.length_c   1.000
_cell.angle_alpha   90.00
_cell.angle_beta   90.00
_cell.angle_gamma   90.00
#
_symmetry.space_group_name_H-M   'P 1'
#
loop_
_entity.id
_entity.type
_entity.pdbx_description
1 polymer ?
#
loop_
_entity_poly.entity_id
_entity_poly.type
_entity_poly.pdbx_seq_one_letter_code
_entity_poly.pdbx_strand_id
1 'polypeptide(L)'
;MNAQECKLGLKAHKQHVHLRDWSWPFWLALPLYPYGRRQTYCHEVVEDTIWTFDQLHGILYTIVPIRMTVVRLETGGLLVYAPVAPTKECIGMINELVAGYGDVKYIILPTSSGLEHKIFVGPFARCFPEAQVFVAPHQWSFPFNLPLSWLGFPPRRTHILPENPSLAPMSSEFDYAILDIDLGRGSFAEVAFLHKRSHTLLVTDSVVSIPEEPPAIFQLDPYPLLFHARDNALEAIEDNEANRRKGWERISLFALYFRPSTLETIGLGQAFRDAFKAPNRSRKAYFGVFPFRWQENWERSFAALRNQGRPFVAPILQTLIFPQDPTQVLNWANQIATWDFQQIIACHFDSPIQATPDQFRQAFAFLEQKDSMSENHSLLAEDSKYIKELEANLIKWGIATPPKEGNYQ
;
A
#
# COMPACT_ATOMS: atom_id res chain seq x y z
N MET A 1 19.87 12.73 1.12
CA MET A 1 19.40 13.38 -0.13
C MET A 1 18.22 14.24 0.24
N ASN A 2 18.26 15.55 -0.01
CA ASN A 2 17.13 16.43 0.33
C ASN A 2 15.94 16.05 -0.57
N ALA A 3 14.87 15.52 0.05
CA ALA A 3 13.60 15.36 -0.63
C ALA A 3 13.14 16.74 -1.10
N GLN A 4 13.01 16.92 -2.40
CA GLN A 4 12.46 18.12 -2.98
C GLN A 4 10.96 18.07 -2.70
N GLU A 5 10.52 18.74 -1.62
CA GLU A 5 9.11 18.88 -1.31
C GLU A 5 8.40 19.46 -2.54
N CYS A 6 7.29 18.85 -2.92
CA CYS A 6 6.50 19.32 -4.05
C CYS A 6 6.20 20.81 -3.87
N LYS A 7 6.64 21.65 -4.81
CA LYS A 7 6.37 23.11 -4.79
C LYS A 7 4.86 23.41 -4.60
N LEU A 8 4.00 22.46 -5.01
CA LEU A 8 2.57 22.45 -4.84
C LEU A 8 2.13 22.18 -3.39
N GLY A 9 2.76 21.24 -2.68
CA GLY A 9 2.44 20.92 -1.29
C GLY A 9 2.72 22.07 -0.33
N LEU A 10 3.79 22.84 -0.58
CA LEU A 10 4.10 24.05 0.18
C LEU A 10 3.10 25.20 -0.05
N LYS A 11 2.53 25.32 -1.25
CA LYS A 11 1.48 26.31 -1.55
C LYS A 11 0.15 25.91 -0.92
N ALA A 12 -0.25 24.65 -1.00
CA ALA A 12 -1.48 24.14 -0.38
C ALA A 12 -1.45 24.23 1.16
N HIS A 13 -0.29 23.99 1.79
CA HIS A 13 -0.12 24.14 3.24
C HIS A 13 -0.15 25.59 3.72
N LYS A 14 0.18 26.57 2.85
CA LYS A 14 0.14 28.00 3.18
C LYS A 14 -1.23 28.66 2.94
N GLN A 15 -2.12 28.03 2.17
CA GLN A 15 -3.51 28.46 2.10
C GLN A 15 -4.22 27.97 3.36
N HIS A 16 -5.12 28.79 3.92
CA HIS A 16 -5.96 28.43 5.07
C HIS A 16 -6.80 27.18 4.74
N VAL A 17 -6.24 25.99 4.95
CA VAL A 17 -6.92 24.73 4.72
C VAL A 17 -7.96 24.56 5.83
N HIS A 18 -9.23 24.52 5.46
CA HIS A 18 -10.29 24.26 6.41
C HIS A 18 -10.36 22.74 6.68
N LEU A 19 -10.69 22.33 7.91
CA LEU A 19 -10.90 20.93 8.27
C LEU A 19 -11.90 20.20 7.35
N ARG A 20 -12.78 20.94 6.66
CA ARG A 20 -13.71 20.41 5.65
C ARG A 20 -13.03 19.98 4.37
N ASP A 21 -11.84 20.50 4.05
CA ASP A 21 -11.13 20.19 2.81
C ASP A 21 -10.50 18.78 2.83
N TRP A 22 -10.37 18.19 4.04
CA TRP A 22 -9.95 16.80 4.26
C TRP A 22 -11.11 15.83 4.38
N SER A 23 -12.37 16.28 4.26
CA SER A 23 -13.57 15.46 4.51
C SER A 23 -13.68 14.30 3.52
N TRP A 24 -13.91 13.11 4.06
CA TRP A 24 -14.21 11.89 3.32
C TRP A 24 -15.40 11.15 3.98
N PRO A 25 -16.61 11.23 3.40
CA PRO A 25 -17.82 10.74 4.07
C PRO A 25 -17.95 9.22 4.17
N PHE A 26 -17.24 8.45 3.34
CA PHE A 26 -17.33 6.99 3.31
C PHE A 26 -16.79 6.28 4.56
N TRP A 27 -16.09 6.97 5.46
CA TRP A 27 -15.60 6.39 6.70
C TRP A 27 -16.72 5.84 7.59
N LEU A 28 -17.97 6.33 7.45
CA LEU A 28 -19.13 5.87 8.23
C LEU A 28 -19.48 4.41 7.93
N ALA A 29 -19.23 3.94 6.71
CA ALA A 29 -19.46 2.55 6.32
C ALA A 29 -18.28 1.62 6.67
N LEU A 30 -17.06 2.17 6.76
CA LEU A 30 -15.84 1.42 6.99
C LEU A 30 -15.00 2.17 8.03
N PRO A 31 -14.68 1.59 9.21
CA PRO A 31 -13.93 2.26 10.28
C PRO A 31 -12.43 2.37 9.95
N LEU A 32 -12.13 2.88 8.77
CA LEU A 32 -10.77 3.06 8.28
C LEU A 32 -10.22 4.40 8.76
N TYR A 33 -9.04 4.36 9.38
CA TYR A 33 -8.32 5.56 9.76
C TYR A 33 -7.86 6.33 8.50
N PRO A 34 -7.84 7.63 8.48
CA PRO A 34 -8.14 8.60 9.56
C PRO A 34 -9.63 8.97 9.67
N TYR A 35 -10.51 8.01 9.48
CA TYR A 35 -11.97 8.14 9.60
C TYR A 35 -12.52 9.13 8.56
N GLY A 36 -13.12 10.23 8.97
CA GLY A 36 -13.74 11.19 8.05
C GLY A 36 -12.81 12.34 7.59
N ARG A 37 -11.50 12.28 7.84
CA ARG A 37 -10.56 13.37 7.51
C ARG A 37 -9.24 12.82 7.02
N ARG A 38 -8.94 13.04 5.73
CA ARG A 38 -7.73 12.55 5.07
C ARG A 38 -6.91 13.71 4.54
N GLN A 39 -5.75 13.94 5.14
CA GLN A 39 -4.73 14.85 4.64
C GLN A 39 -3.95 14.17 3.51
N THR A 40 -3.48 14.95 2.58
CA THR A 40 -2.71 14.49 1.43
C THR A 40 -1.32 15.12 1.45
N TYR A 41 -0.28 14.31 1.35
CA TYR A 41 1.09 14.75 1.16
C TYR A 41 1.50 14.54 -0.30
N CYS A 42 1.87 15.61 -1.00
CA CYS A 42 2.34 15.54 -2.38
C CYS A 42 3.86 15.63 -2.42
N HIS A 43 4.47 14.76 -3.23
CA HIS A 43 5.91 14.74 -3.48
C HIS A 43 6.18 14.64 -4.98
N GLU A 44 7.09 15.47 -5.49
CA GLU A 44 7.57 15.41 -6.87
C GLU A 44 8.77 14.46 -6.95
N VAL A 45 8.55 13.29 -7.56
CA VAL A 45 9.56 12.21 -7.65
C VAL A 45 10.48 12.39 -8.85
N VAL A 46 9.90 12.78 -10.00
CA VAL A 46 10.65 13.09 -11.22
C VAL A 46 10.21 14.48 -11.66
N GLU A 47 11.16 15.40 -11.79
CA GLU A 47 10.90 16.79 -12.09
C GLU A 47 9.97 16.94 -13.31
N ASP A 48 8.93 17.75 -13.16
CA ASP A 48 7.89 18.03 -14.16
C ASP A 48 7.28 16.78 -14.85
N THR A 49 7.38 15.59 -14.22
CA THR A 49 6.97 14.34 -14.86
C THR A 49 6.17 13.42 -13.94
N ILE A 50 6.63 13.16 -12.71
CA ILE A 50 5.96 12.20 -11.79
C ILE A 50 5.79 12.81 -10.41
N TRP A 51 4.58 12.78 -9.91
CA TRP A 51 4.19 13.18 -8.55
C TRP A 51 3.51 12.03 -7.82
N THR A 52 3.76 11.93 -6.52
CA THR A 52 3.06 11.00 -5.63
C THR A 52 2.18 11.75 -4.65
N PHE A 53 1.04 11.16 -4.29
CA PHE A 53 0.06 11.69 -3.36
C PHE A 53 -0.21 10.64 -2.30
N ASP A 54 0.32 10.85 -1.10
CA ASP A 54 0.21 9.92 0.01
C ASP A 54 -0.94 10.31 0.93
N GLN A 55 -1.70 9.31 1.37
CA GLN A 55 -2.69 9.43 2.44
C GLN A 55 -2.50 8.30 3.45
N LEU A 56 -2.84 8.53 4.72
CA LEU A 56 -2.80 7.49 5.75
C LEU A 56 -4.02 6.57 5.63
N HIS A 57 -3.82 5.27 5.80
CA HIS A 57 -4.87 4.27 5.73
C HIS A 57 -4.58 3.09 6.66
N GLY A 58 -5.61 2.62 7.38
CA GLY A 58 -5.48 1.47 8.26
C GLY A 58 -6.60 1.36 9.29
N ILE A 59 -6.38 0.53 10.30
CA ILE A 59 -7.35 0.26 11.38
C ILE A 59 -6.61 0.34 12.71
N LEU A 60 -7.26 0.89 13.75
CA LEU A 60 -6.75 0.94 15.14
C LEU A 60 -5.32 1.51 15.23
N TYR A 61 -5.02 2.53 14.45
CA TYR A 61 -3.69 3.12 14.33
C TYR A 61 -2.59 2.20 13.77
N THR A 62 -2.90 0.96 13.41
CA THR A 62 -2.04 0.17 12.52
C THR A 62 -2.27 0.70 11.11
N ILE A 63 -1.48 1.66 10.72
CA ILE A 63 -1.67 2.42 9.49
C ILE A 63 -0.40 2.44 8.65
N VAL A 64 -0.62 2.43 7.35
CA VAL A 64 0.42 2.58 6.35
C VAL A 64 0.06 3.73 5.40
N PRO A 65 1.04 4.37 4.75
CA PRO A 65 0.73 5.25 3.63
C PRO A 65 0.13 4.44 2.48
N ILE A 66 -0.92 4.98 1.87
CA ILE A 66 -1.39 4.56 0.55
C ILE A 66 -1.01 5.66 -0.44
N ARG A 67 -0.55 5.27 -1.61
CA ARG A 67 0.05 6.19 -2.58
C ARG A 67 -0.64 6.11 -3.92
N MET A 68 -1.03 7.28 -4.43
CA MET A 68 -1.42 7.49 -5.81
C MET A 68 -0.23 8.11 -6.55
N THR A 69 0.04 7.66 -7.76
CA THR A 69 1.05 8.25 -8.63
C THR A 69 0.37 8.99 -9.79
N VAL A 70 0.79 10.22 -10.07
CA VAL A 70 0.35 11.01 -11.21
C VAL A 70 1.51 11.19 -12.16
N VAL A 71 1.32 10.84 -13.42
CA VAL A 71 2.35 10.93 -14.48
C VAL A 71 1.87 11.87 -15.57
N ARG A 72 2.71 12.84 -15.94
CA ARG A 72 2.49 13.70 -17.09
C ARG A 72 2.75 12.94 -18.38
N LEU A 73 1.79 12.98 -19.29
CA LEU A 73 1.91 12.37 -20.62
C LEU A 73 2.64 13.30 -21.61
N GLU A 74 3.47 12.74 -22.45
CA GLU A 74 4.13 13.49 -23.53
C GLU A 74 3.12 14.04 -24.53
N THR A 75 2.02 13.31 -24.75
CA THR A 75 0.87 13.73 -25.56
C THR A 75 -0.01 14.79 -24.88
N GLY A 76 0.44 15.34 -23.74
CA GLY A 76 -0.28 16.27 -22.88
C GLY A 76 -1.35 15.58 -22.01
N GLY A 77 -1.67 16.17 -20.87
CA GLY A 77 -2.56 15.62 -19.87
C GLY A 77 -1.86 14.67 -18.89
N LEU A 78 -2.66 14.02 -18.03
CA LEU A 78 -2.18 13.25 -16.89
C LEU A 78 -2.73 11.82 -16.90
N LEU A 79 -1.90 10.87 -16.46
CA LEU A 79 -2.30 9.53 -16.07
C LEU A 79 -2.25 9.44 -14.53
N VAL A 80 -3.29 8.91 -13.92
CA VAL A 80 -3.40 8.67 -12.48
C VAL A 80 -3.38 7.16 -12.22
N TYR A 81 -2.40 6.68 -11.47
CA TYR A 81 -2.23 5.29 -11.08
C TYR A 81 -2.59 5.12 -9.61
N ALA A 82 -3.46 4.15 -9.28
CA ALA A 82 -3.89 3.81 -7.93
C ALA A 82 -4.51 5.00 -7.15
N PRO A 83 -5.69 5.52 -7.53
CA PRO A 83 -6.29 6.70 -6.89
C PRO A 83 -6.45 6.57 -5.38
N VAL A 84 -6.26 7.67 -4.65
CA VAL A 84 -6.57 7.82 -3.23
C VAL A 84 -7.87 8.60 -3.04
N ALA A 85 -8.30 8.82 -1.78
CA ALA A 85 -9.55 9.54 -1.51
C ALA A 85 -9.53 10.96 -2.10
N PRO A 86 -10.51 11.33 -2.96
CA PRO A 86 -10.57 12.62 -3.61
C PRO A 86 -11.11 13.69 -2.66
N THR A 87 -10.36 14.01 -1.60
CA THR A 87 -10.65 15.15 -0.75
C THR A 87 -10.47 16.44 -1.53
N LYS A 88 -11.07 17.54 -1.07
CA LYS A 88 -10.90 18.83 -1.74
C LYS A 88 -9.44 19.25 -1.82
N GLU A 89 -8.65 18.98 -0.77
CA GLU A 89 -7.21 19.21 -0.74
C GLU A 89 -6.51 18.42 -1.85
N CYS A 90 -6.73 17.10 -1.91
CA CYS A 90 -6.14 16.23 -2.93
C CYS A 90 -6.51 16.70 -4.35
N ILE A 91 -7.80 16.94 -4.60
CA ILE A 91 -8.26 17.41 -5.92
C ILE A 91 -7.74 18.80 -6.24
N GLY A 92 -7.61 19.68 -5.25
CA GLY A 92 -7.00 21.00 -5.44
C GLY A 92 -5.56 20.90 -5.95
N MET A 93 -4.73 20.04 -5.35
CA MET A 93 -3.36 19.79 -5.79
C MET A 93 -3.30 19.20 -7.21
N ILE A 94 -4.21 18.27 -7.56
CA ILE A 94 -4.26 17.70 -8.91
C ILE A 94 -4.69 18.75 -9.93
N ASN A 95 -5.63 19.64 -9.58
CA ASN A 95 -6.07 20.72 -10.47
C ASN A 95 -4.94 21.73 -10.76
N GLU A 96 -3.98 21.90 -9.87
CA GLU A 96 -2.77 22.68 -10.16
C GLU A 96 -1.93 22.00 -11.25
N LEU A 97 -1.78 20.66 -11.22
CA LEU A 97 -1.12 19.91 -12.30
C LEU A 97 -1.92 19.97 -13.59
N VAL A 98 -3.25 19.86 -13.53
CA VAL A 98 -4.13 20.00 -14.70
C VAL A 98 -3.95 21.36 -15.36
N ALA A 99 -3.89 22.44 -14.58
CA ALA A 99 -3.67 23.78 -15.09
C ALA A 99 -2.31 23.94 -15.80
N GLY A 100 -1.30 23.19 -15.38
CA GLY A 100 0.05 23.22 -15.98
C GLY A 100 0.24 22.29 -17.17
N TYR A 101 -0.40 21.11 -17.14
CA TYR A 101 -0.05 20.00 -18.04
C TYR A 101 -1.23 19.44 -18.83
N GLY A 102 -2.46 19.89 -18.58
CA GLY A 102 -3.68 19.42 -19.23
C GLY A 102 -4.45 18.39 -18.42
N ASP A 103 -5.63 18.01 -18.91
CA ASP A 103 -6.62 17.22 -18.18
C ASP A 103 -6.14 15.80 -17.82
N VAL A 104 -6.76 15.23 -16.78
CA VAL A 104 -6.59 13.79 -16.48
C VAL A 104 -7.24 12.98 -17.60
N LYS A 105 -6.42 12.25 -18.35
CA LYS A 105 -6.85 11.39 -19.47
C LYS A 105 -7.16 9.98 -19.03
N TYR A 106 -6.33 9.43 -18.13
CA TYR A 106 -6.41 8.04 -17.72
C TYR A 106 -6.37 7.90 -16.19
N ILE A 107 -7.25 7.04 -15.67
CA ILE A 107 -7.28 6.63 -14.26
C ILE A 107 -7.12 5.13 -14.24
N ILE A 108 -6.06 4.64 -13.60
CA ILE A 108 -5.72 3.22 -13.54
C ILE A 108 -5.99 2.68 -12.14
N LEU A 109 -6.82 1.62 -12.03
CA LEU A 109 -6.91 0.78 -10.84
C LEU A 109 -6.09 -0.48 -11.09
N PRO A 110 -4.85 -0.54 -10.61
CA PRO A 110 -3.91 -1.60 -10.98
C PRO A 110 -4.04 -2.87 -10.13
N THR A 111 -4.98 -2.92 -9.19
CA THR A 111 -5.16 -4.06 -8.29
C THR A 111 -6.62 -4.47 -8.18
N SER A 112 -6.88 -5.75 -7.95
CA SER A 112 -8.19 -6.26 -7.57
C SER A 112 -8.33 -6.38 -6.05
N SER A 113 -7.21 -6.32 -5.32
CA SER A 113 -7.16 -6.52 -3.87
C SER A 113 -7.64 -5.29 -3.11
N GLY A 114 -8.09 -5.56 -1.90
CA GLY A 114 -8.29 -4.58 -0.85
C GLY A 114 -9.37 -3.54 -1.09
N LEU A 115 -9.49 -2.69 -0.09
CA LEU A 115 -10.38 -1.53 -0.08
C LEU A 115 -9.61 -0.22 -0.30
N GLU A 116 -8.31 -0.29 -0.49
CA GLU A 116 -7.40 0.84 -0.36
C GLU A 116 -7.52 1.82 -1.52
N HIS A 117 -7.53 1.32 -2.76
CA HIS A 117 -7.66 2.14 -3.95
C HIS A 117 -9.03 1.98 -4.62
N LYS A 118 -9.57 0.77 -4.62
CA LYS A 118 -10.82 0.42 -5.31
C LYS A 118 -12.00 1.31 -4.92
N ILE A 119 -12.18 1.57 -3.62
CA ILE A 119 -13.29 2.40 -3.12
C ILE A 119 -13.19 3.86 -3.54
N PHE A 120 -12.00 4.31 -3.92
CA PHE A 120 -11.77 5.72 -4.30
C PHE A 120 -11.95 5.96 -5.79
N VAL A 121 -11.83 4.93 -6.66
CA VAL A 121 -11.90 5.09 -8.13
C VAL A 121 -13.18 5.76 -8.59
N GLY A 122 -14.34 5.29 -8.16
CA GLY A 122 -15.63 5.87 -8.58
C GLY A 122 -15.78 7.33 -8.17
N PRO A 123 -15.58 7.70 -6.89
CA PRO A 123 -15.57 9.08 -6.44
C PRO A 123 -14.51 9.95 -7.14
N PHE A 124 -13.30 9.45 -7.31
CA PHE A 124 -12.21 10.16 -7.97
C PHE A 124 -12.54 10.44 -9.44
N ALA A 125 -13.02 9.44 -10.16
CA ALA A 125 -13.40 9.57 -11.56
C ALA A 125 -14.57 10.54 -11.79
N ARG A 126 -15.41 10.80 -10.79
CA ARG A 126 -16.45 11.86 -10.88
C ARG A 126 -15.86 13.26 -10.89
N CYS A 127 -14.67 13.45 -10.31
CA CYS A 127 -13.97 14.75 -10.35
C CYS A 127 -13.37 15.04 -11.74
N PHE A 128 -13.13 13.98 -12.54
CA PHE A 128 -12.53 14.07 -13.88
C PHE A 128 -13.43 13.32 -14.89
N PRO A 129 -14.55 13.94 -15.33
CA PRO A 129 -15.57 13.25 -16.12
C PRO A 129 -15.11 12.80 -17.50
N GLU A 130 -14.09 13.43 -18.08
CA GLU A 130 -13.55 13.08 -19.40
C GLU A 130 -12.49 11.95 -19.35
N ALA A 131 -11.98 11.65 -18.16
CA ALA A 131 -10.96 10.61 -18.00
C ALA A 131 -11.51 9.22 -18.26
N GLN A 132 -10.80 8.40 -19.03
CA GLN A 132 -11.07 6.97 -19.16
C GLN A 132 -10.51 6.22 -17.95
N VAL A 133 -11.24 5.22 -17.47
CA VAL A 133 -10.85 4.41 -16.32
C VAL A 133 -10.46 3.01 -16.82
N PHE A 134 -9.27 2.57 -16.45
CA PHE A 134 -8.80 1.22 -16.72
C PHE A 134 -8.58 0.47 -15.40
N VAL A 135 -9.05 -0.76 -15.32
CA VAL A 135 -8.99 -1.57 -14.10
C VAL A 135 -8.31 -2.91 -14.36
N ALA A 136 -7.60 -3.42 -13.37
CA ALA A 136 -7.12 -4.79 -13.37
C ALA A 136 -8.30 -5.77 -13.53
N PRO A 137 -8.12 -6.98 -14.07
CA PRO A 137 -9.18 -7.98 -14.20
C PRO A 137 -9.74 -8.39 -12.84
N HIS A 138 -10.84 -9.11 -12.82
CA HIS A 138 -11.45 -9.76 -11.65
C HIS A 138 -11.74 -8.84 -10.46
N GLN A 139 -12.19 -7.61 -10.71
CA GLN A 139 -12.50 -6.65 -9.64
C GLN A 139 -13.54 -7.16 -8.63
N TRP A 140 -14.46 -8.02 -9.07
CA TRP A 140 -15.39 -8.73 -8.21
C TRP A 140 -15.68 -10.11 -8.79
N SER A 141 -15.06 -11.15 -8.24
CA SER A 141 -15.13 -12.52 -8.78
C SER A 141 -15.79 -13.52 -7.84
N PHE A 142 -16.14 -13.12 -6.61
CA PHE A 142 -16.77 -14.01 -5.62
C PHE A 142 -17.92 -13.32 -4.88
N PRO A 143 -19.08 -14.01 -4.65
CA PRO A 143 -19.43 -15.34 -5.18
C PRO A 143 -19.82 -15.35 -6.65
N PHE A 144 -19.96 -14.18 -7.27
CA PHE A 144 -20.32 -14.01 -8.69
C PHE A 144 -19.51 -12.87 -9.29
N ASN A 145 -19.26 -12.93 -10.60
CA ASN A 145 -18.73 -11.81 -11.36
C ASN A 145 -19.82 -10.74 -11.48
N LEU A 146 -19.61 -9.61 -10.80
CA LEU A 146 -20.52 -8.49 -10.84
C LEU A 146 -20.09 -7.45 -11.88
N PRO A 147 -21.05 -6.74 -12.50
CA PRO A 147 -20.75 -5.61 -13.38
C PRO A 147 -19.92 -4.54 -12.64
N LEU A 148 -18.92 -3.98 -13.30
CA LEU A 148 -18.05 -2.92 -12.73
C LEU A 148 -18.84 -1.71 -12.23
N SER A 149 -19.98 -1.41 -12.87
CA SER A 149 -20.87 -0.33 -12.43
C SER A 149 -21.46 -0.52 -11.04
N TRP A 150 -21.60 -1.77 -10.57
CA TRP A 150 -22.07 -2.06 -9.21
C TRP A 150 -21.01 -1.76 -8.14
N LEU A 151 -19.76 -1.68 -8.54
CA LEU A 151 -18.67 -1.22 -7.68
C LEU A 151 -18.55 0.32 -7.66
N GLY A 152 -19.48 1.02 -8.33
CA GLY A 152 -19.49 2.49 -8.41
C GLY A 152 -18.55 3.06 -9.47
N PHE A 153 -17.99 2.23 -10.35
CA PHE A 153 -17.17 2.68 -11.48
C PHE A 153 -18.06 3.29 -12.59
N PRO A 154 -17.59 4.32 -13.31
CA PRO A 154 -18.35 4.95 -14.38
C PRO A 154 -18.62 3.97 -15.54
N PRO A 155 -19.88 3.56 -15.83
CA PRO A 155 -20.16 2.40 -16.69
C PRO A 155 -19.74 2.59 -18.15
N ARG A 156 -19.73 3.82 -18.67
CA ARG A 156 -19.47 4.11 -20.11
C ARG A 156 -18.00 4.32 -20.46
N ARG A 157 -17.14 4.47 -19.46
CA ARG A 157 -15.74 4.83 -19.63
C ARG A 157 -14.80 4.03 -18.73
N THR A 158 -15.29 2.91 -18.20
CA THR A 158 -14.48 1.95 -17.45
C THR A 158 -14.25 0.72 -18.29
N HIS A 159 -12.98 0.36 -18.46
CA HIS A 159 -12.50 -0.73 -19.26
C HIS A 159 -11.59 -1.64 -18.43
N ILE A 160 -11.60 -2.94 -18.68
CA ILE A 160 -10.58 -3.84 -18.17
C ILE A 160 -9.32 -3.61 -18.99
N LEU A 161 -8.15 -3.58 -18.34
CA LEU A 161 -6.87 -3.49 -19.04
C LEU A 161 -6.72 -4.67 -20.01
N PRO A 162 -6.39 -4.41 -21.29
CA PRO A 162 -6.14 -5.47 -22.27
C PRO A 162 -4.97 -6.37 -21.81
N GLU A 163 -5.05 -7.67 -22.08
CA GLU A 163 -3.91 -8.59 -21.87
C GLU A 163 -2.70 -8.20 -22.70
N ASN A 164 -2.92 -7.74 -23.93
CA ASN A 164 -1.86 -7.19 -24.76
C ASN A 164 -1.71 -5.69 -24.52
N PRO A 165 -0.60 -5.24 -23.90
CA PRO A 165 -0.37 -3.82 -23.59
C PRO A 165 -0.42 -2.89 -24.79
N SER A 166 -0.06 -3.38 -26.00
CA SER A 166 -0.06 -2.56 -27.22
C SER A 166 -1.44 -2.07 -27.64
N LEU A 167 -2.50 -2.68 -27.14
CA LEU A 167 -3.89 -2.28 -27.39
C LEU A 167 -4.39 -1.19 -26.44
N ALA A 168 -3.64 -0.87 -25.41
CA ALA A 168 -3.99 0.19 -24.48
C ALA A 168 -3.64 1.57 -25.05
N PRO A 169 -4.47 2.60 -24.83
CA PRO A 169 -4.24 3.92 -25.43
C PRO A 169 -2.98 4.64 -24.89
N MET A 170 -2.42 4.17 -23.75
CA MET A 170 -1.18 4.68 -23.17
C MET A 170 0.06 3.88 -23.56
N SER A 171 -0.03 2.91 -24.48
CA SER A 171 1.05 1.99 -24.84
C SER A 171 2.28 2.66 -25.46
N SER A 172 2.15 3.86 -26.03
CA SER A 172 3.31 4.62 -26.53
C SER A 172 4.27 5.02 -25.39
N GLU A 173 3.75 5.32 -24.20
CA GLU A 173 4.50 5.84 -23.07
C GLU A 173 4.69 4.83 -21.93
N PHE A 174 3.82 3.80 -21.90
CA PHE A 174 3.85 2.77 -20.86
C PHE A 174 3.89 1.36 -21.45
N ASP A 175 4.64 0.48 -20.78
CA ASP A 175 4.43 -0.96 -20.83
C ASP A 175 3.78 -1.39 -19.51
N TYR A 176 3.08 -2.52 -19.52
CA TYR A 176 2.56 -3.09 -18.28
C TYR A 176 2.50 -4.62 -18.35
N ALA A 177 2.47 -5.25 -17.19
CA ALA A 177 2.29 -6.69 -17.04
C ALA A 177 1.22 -6.98 -16.01
N ILE A 178 0.29 -7.88 -16.33
CA ILE A 178 -0.80 -8.29 -15.47
C ILE A 178 -0.38 -9.57 -14.75
N LEU A 179 -0.40 -9.56 -13.42
CA LEU A 179 -0.41 -10.73 -12.58
C LEU A 179 -1.87 -11.01 -12.18
N ASP A 180 -2.35 -12.24 -12.39
CA ASP A 180 -3.71 -12.66 -12.03
C ASP A 180 -3.69 -14.07 -11.48
N ILE A 181 -3.87 -14.21 -10.16
CA ILE A 181 -3.79 -15.48 -9.43
C ILE A 181 -5.19 -15.89 -8.99
N ASP A 182 -5.63 -17.08 -9.43
CA ASP A 182 -6.86 -17.68 -8.95
C ASP A 182 -6.66 -18.25 -7.52
N LEU A 183 -7.41 -17.72 -6.56
CA LEU A 183 -7.41 -18.15 -5.17
C LEU A 183 -8.54 -19.15 -4.86
N GLY A 184 -9.26 -19.64 -5.87
CA GLY A 184 -10.41 -20.53 -5.73
C GLY A 184 -11.70 -19.83 -5.32
N ARG A 185 -11.62 -18.88 -4.37
CA ARG A 185 -12.74 -18.02 -3.96
C ARG A 185 -12.41 -16.56 -4.18
N GLY A 186 -12.29 -16.18 -5.45
CA GLY A 186 -11.83 -14.87 -5.88
C GLY A 186 -10.45 -14.95 -6.51
N SER A 187 -9.89 -13.81 -6.87
CA SER A 187 -8.57 -13.71 -7.46
C SER A 187 -7.79 -12.54 -6.90
N PHE A 188 -6.48 -12.65 -6.93
CA PHE A 188 -5.57 -11.54 -6.71
C PHE A 188 -5.05 -11.09 -8.08
N ALA A 189 -5.26 -9.83 -8.41
CA ALA A 189 -4.67 -9.24 -9.60
C ALA A 189 -3.90 -7.98 -9.25
N GLU A 190 -2.71 -7.85 -9.85
CA GLU A 190 -1.89 -6.65 -9.82
C GLU A 190 -1.35 -6.35 -11.21
N VAL A 191 -1.26 -5.08 -11.56
CA VAL A 191 -0.70 -4.64 -12.84
C VAL A 191 0.46 -3.68 -12.59
N ALA A 192 1.66 -4.16 -12.86
CA ALA A 192 2.86 -3.32 -12.85
C ALA A 192 2.91 -2.48 -14.13
N PHE A 193 3.25 -1.20 -14.02
CA PHE A 193 3.40 -0.25 -15.12
C PHE A 193 4.83 0.26 -15.20
N LEU A 194 5.43 0.21 -16.36
CA LEU A 194 6.71 0.90 -16.66
C LEU A 194 6.42 2.22 -17.37
N HIS A 195 6.76 3.34 -16.78
CA HIS A 195 6.86 4.60 -17.50
C HIS A 195 8.21 4.65 -18.22
N LYS A 196 8.19 4.47 -19.56
CA LYS A 196 9.38 4.26 -20.39
C LYS A 196 10.40 5.38 -20.30
N ARG A 197 9.93 6.63 -20.41
CA ARG A 197 10.78 7.81 -20.44
C ARG A 197 11.55 8.05 -19.14
N SER A 198 10.92 7.85 -17.97
CA SER A 198 11.57 8.09 -16.68
C SER A 198 12.21 6.85 -16.07
N HIS A 199 12.17 5.71 -16.78
CA HIS A 199 12.68 4.43 -16.28
C HIS A 199 12.13 4.10 -14.87
N THR A 200 10.82 4.36 -14.67
CA THR A 200 10.15 4.19 -13.38
C THR A 200 9.12 3.08 -13.45
N LEU A 201 9.28 2.08 -12.60
CA LEU A 201 8.31 1.00 -12.41
C LEU A 201 7.28 1.41 -11.34
N LEU A 202 5.99 1.30 -11.64
CA LEU A 202 4.89 1.51 -10.71
C LEU A 202 4.30 0.15 -10.33
N VAL A 203 4.18 -0.13 -9.03
CA VAL A 203 3.60 -1.35 -8.47
C VAL A 203 2.66 -1.01 -7.31
N THR A 204 1.78 -1.94 -6.94
CA THR A 204 0.93 -1.77 -5.75
C THR A 204 1.51 -2.49 -4.54
N ASP A 205 1.28 -3.79 -4.43
CA ASP A 205 1.54 -4.59 -3.24
C ASP A 205 2.69 -5.58 -3.41
N SER A 206 3.03 -5.93 -4.67
CA SER A 206 3.94 -7.02 -5.00
C SER A 206 5.35 -6.84 -4.44
N VAL A 207 5.83 -5.61 -4.41
CA VAL A 207 7.14 -5.27 -3.86
C VAL A 207 7.06 -3.99 -3.03
N VAL A 208 7.63 -4.05 -1.85
CA VAL A 208 7.74 -2.90 -0.92
C VAL A 208 9.16 -2.78 -0.39
N SER A 209 9.49 -1.62 0.16
CA SER A 209 10.68 -1.37 0.97
C SER A 209 10.28 -0.56 2.19
N ILE A 210 10.96 -0.76 3.32
CA ILE A 210 10.65 -0.03 4.56
C ILE A 210 11.74 0.99 4.82
N PRO A 211 11.41 2.29 4.84
CA PRO A 211 12.36 3.32 5.21
C PRO A 211 12.70 3.25 6.70
N GLU A 212 13.88 3.72 7.06
CA GLU A 212 14.31 3.78 8.45
C GLU A 212 13.50 4.80 9.25
N GLU A 213 13.25 5.95 8.63
CA GLU A 213 12.46 7.02 9.23
C GLU A 213 11.00 6.95 8.77
N PRO A 214 10.05 7.42 9.58
CA PRO A 214 8.64 7.48 9.19
C PRO A 214 8.44 8.28 7.89
N PRO A 215 7.65 7.81 6.93
CA PRO A 215 7.30 8.57 5.73
C PRO A 215 6.74 9.97 6.06
N ALA A 216 7.01 10.95 5.19
CA ALA A 216 6.71 12.37 5.43
C ALA A 216 5.23 12.66 5.75
N ILE A 217 4.30 11.86 5.21
CA ILE A 217 2.86 11.98 5.52
C ILE A 217 2.56 11.88 7.03
N PHE A 218 3.35 11.13 7.80
CA PHE A 218 3.18 11.02 9.26
C PHE A 218 3.54 12.31 10.03
N GLN A 219 4.24 13.25 9.39
CA GLN A 219 4.47 14.57 10.00
C GLN A 219 3.15 15.37 10.11
N LEU A 220 2.18 15.09 9.25
CA LEU A 220 0.86 15.74 9.27
C LEU A 220 -0.03 15.20 10.40
N ASP A 221 0.10 13.91 10.76
CA ASP A 221 -0.56 13.29 11.90
C ASP A 221 0.33 12.21 12.55
N PRO A 222 1.21 12.58 13.48
CA PRO A 222 2.12 11.64 14.13
C PRO A 222 1.46 10.76 15.21
N TYR A 223 0.21 11.03 15.57
CA TYR A 223 -0.41 10.36 16.71
C TYR A 223 -0.47 8.82 16.58
N PRO A 224 -0.72 8.21 15.44
CA PRO A 224 -0.64 6.77 15.27
C PRO A 224 0.71 6.18 15.64
N LEU A 225 1.81 6.85 15.26
CA LEU A 225 3.16 6.45 15.66
C LEU A 225 3.30 6.46 17.19
N LEU A 226 2.93 7.57 17.81
CA LEU A 226 3.01 7.77 19.26
C LEU A 226 2.13 6.77 20.03
N PHE A 227 0.99 6.39 19.46
CA PHE A 227 0.12 5.38 20.05
C PHE A 227 0.80 4.01 20.11
N HIS A 228 1.51 3.59 19.04
CA HIS A 228 2.21 2.31 18.97
C HIS A 228 3.64 2.35 19.53
N ALA A 229 4.17 3.54 19.86
CA ALA A 229 5.46 3.65 20.54
C ALA A 229 5.45 3.07 21.96
N ARG A 230 4.27 2.99 22.60
CA ARG A 230 4.12 2.49 23.96
C ARG A 230 4.36 0.98 24.05
N ASP A 231 5.02 0.55 25.11
CA ASP A 231 5.23 -0.86 25.40
C ASP A 231 3.96 -1.53 25.97
N ASN A 232 3.14 -0.73 26.70
CA ASN A 232 1.90 -1.17 27.32
C ASN A 232 0.94 0.00 27.56
N ALA A 233 -0.26 -0.28 28.11
CA ALA A 233 -1.31 0.72 28.37
C ALA A 233 -0.94 1.78 29.42
N LEU A 234 -0.01 1.47 30.32
CA LEU A 234 0.34 2.33 31.47
C LEU A 234 1.41 3.38 31.12
N GLU A 235 1.99 3.28 29.94
CA GLU A 235 2.99 4.22 29.45
C GLU A 235 2.33 5.48 28.89
N ALA A 236 2.93 6.64 29.15
CA ALA A 236 2.45 7.91 28.63
C ALA A 236 2.69 8.02 27.12
N ILE A 237 1.83 8.76 26.45
CA ILE A 237 2.04 9.10 25.02
C ILE A 237 2.81 10.41 24.97
N GLU A 238 4.08 10.34 24.56
CA GLU A 238 4.98 11.48 24.49
C GLU A 238 5.43 11.71 23.04
N ASP A 239 5.31 12.95 22.58
CA ASP A 239 5.72 13.33 21.23
C ASP A 239 7.18 13.77 21.19
N ASN A 240 8.04 12.88 20.69
CA ASN A 240 9.44 13.12 20.37
C ASN A 240 9.87 12.25 19.19
N GLU A 241 11.00 12.56 18.56
CA GLU A 241 11.50 11.85 17.38
C GLU A 241 11.74 10.36 17.65
N ALA A 242 12.29 10.01 18.80
CA ALA A 242 12.54 8.62 19.17
C ALA A 242 11.24 7.80 19.24
N ASN A 243 10.19 8.36 19.86
CA ASN A 243 8.87 7.70 19.93
C ASN A 243 8.20 7.65 18.55
N ARG A 244 8.33 8.67 17.72
CA ARG A 244 7.82 8.62 16.35
C ARG A 244 8.49 7.50 15.56
N ARG A 245 9.81 7.36 15.64
CA ARG A 245 10.59 6.30 14.99
C ARG A 245 10.21 4.92 15.56
N LYS A 246 10.23 4.73 16.89
CA LYS A 246 9.81 3.50 17.57
C LYS A 246 8.40 3.06 17.15
N GLY A 247 7.47 4.00 17.08
CA GLY A 247 6.10 3.74 16.63
C GLY A 247 6.02 3.31 15.17
N TRP A 248 6.80 3.93 14.28
CA TRP A 248 6.89 3.56 12.87
C TRP A 248 7.40 2.13 12.69
N GLU A 249 8.49 1.79 13.34
CA GLU A 249 9.10 0.47 13.28
C GLU A 249 8.11 -0.61 13.72
N ARG A 250 7.35 -0.37 14.80
CA ARG A 250 6.32 -1.27 15.32
C ARG A 250 5.08 -1.37 14.45
N ILE A 251 4.61 -0.26 13.89
CA ILE A 251 3.51 -0.25 12.92
C ILE A 251 3.89 -1.07 11.69
N SER A 252 5.11 -0.93 11.20
CA SER A 252 5.60 -1.70 10.04
C SER A 252 5.58 -3.21 10.32
N LEU A 253 6.05 -3.64 11.49
CA LEU A 253 5.97 -5.03 11.92
C LEU A 253 4.51 -5.51 12.02
N PHE A 254 3.65 -4.70 12.63
CA PHE A 254 2.25 -5.06 12.81
C PHE A 254 1.50 -5.13 11.47
N ALA A 255 1.72 -4.17 10.58
CA ALA A 255 1.05 -4.11 9.29
C ALA A 255 1.42 -5.30 8.39
N LEU A 256 2.67 -5.77 8.44
CA LEU A 256 3.18 -6.81 7.53
C LEU A 256 3.07 -8.23 8.09
N TYR A 257 3.11 -8.40 9.41
CA TYR A 257 2.98 -9.71 10.05
C TYR A 257 1.64 -9.92 10.77
N PHE A 258 0.79 -8.86 10.92
CA PHE A 258 -0.41 -8.80 11.76
C PHE A 258 -0.12 -9.06 13.24
N ARG A 259 0.67 -10.05 13.56
CA ARG A 259 1.10 -10.41 14.91
C ARG A 259 2.52 -10.95 14.86
N PRO A 260 3.52 -10.06 14.83
CA PRO A 260 4.92 -10.49 14.91
C PRO A 260 5.18 -11.23 16.23
N SER A 261 6.22 -12.05 16.29
CA SER A 261 6.58 -12.85 17.47
C SER A 261 6.79 -11.99 18.73
N THR A 262 7.20 -10.76 18.52
CA THR A 262 7.50 -9.76 19.57
C THR A 262 6.29 -8.96 20.04
N LEU A 263 5.09 -9.24 19.50
CA LEU A 263 3.83 -8.60 19.89
C LEU A 263 2.91 -9.58 20.61
N GLU A 264 2.75 -9.40 21.91
CA GLU A 264 1.76 -10.12 22.70
C GLU A 264 0.41 -9.38 22.70
N THR A 265 -0.67 -10.15 22.53
CA THR A 265 -2.03 -9.65 22.78
C THR A 265 -2.47 -10.03 24.17
N ILE A 266 -2.88 -9.05 24.96
CA ILE A 266 -3.42 -9.28 26.31
C ILE A 266 -4.93 -9.53 26.25
N GLY A 267 -5.44 -10.35 27.18
CA GLY A 267 -6.87 -10.63 27.26
C GLY A 267 -7.70 -9.37 27.56
N LEU A 268 -8.91 -9.29 27.00
CA LEU A 268 -9.80 -8.12 27.13
C LEU A 268 -10.00 -7.68 28.58
N GLY A 269 -10.19 -8.62 29.52
CA GLY A 269 -10.36 -8.29 30.94
C GLY A 269 -9.15 -7.57 31.55
N GLN A 270 -7.92 -7.93 31.12
CA GLN A 270 -6.72 -7.22 31.54
C GLN A 270 -6.61 -5.87 30.84
N ALA A 271 -6.89 -5.81 29.52
CA ALA A 271 -6.86 -4.57 28.75
C ALA A 271 -7.79 -3.50 29.36
N PHE A 272 -8.99 -3.88 29.81
CA PHE A 272 -9.90 -2.97 30.51
C PHE A 272 -9.37 -2.56 31.88
N ARG A 273 -8.81 -3.47 32.67
CA ARG A 273 -8.22 -3.10 33.98
C ARG A 273 -7.06 -2.10 33.82
N ASP A 274 -6.23 -2.29 32.82
CA ASP A 274 -5.11 -1.40 32.51
C ASP A 274 -5.60 -0.05 31.98
N ALA A 275 -6.69 -0.03 31.20
CA ALA A 275 -7.30 1.19 30.69
C ALA A 275 -7.76 2.14 31.81
N PHE A 276 -8.27 1.62 32.94
CA PHE A 276 -8.63 2.44 34.10
C PHE A 276 -7.43 3.12 34.77
N LYS A 277 -6.23 2.57 34.60
CA LYS A 277 -4.97 3.09 35.15
C LYS A 277 -4.17 3.89 34.14
N ALA A 278 -4.57 3.85 32.85
CA ALA A 278 -3.86 4.51 31.77
C ALA A 278 -3.79 6.03 32.00
N PRO A 279 -2.62 6.66 31.76
CA PRO A 279 -2.43 8.10 31.93
C PRO A 279 -3.24 8.92 30.93
N ASN A 280 -3.52 8.39 29.73
CA ASN A 280 -4.35 9.03 28.73
C ASN A 280 -5.58 8.16 28.41
N ARG A 281 -6.77 8.68 28.77
CA ARG A 281 -8.08 8.03 28.54
C ARG A 281 -8.96 8.82 27.59
N SER A 282 -8.39 9.66 26.76
CA SER A 282 -9.12 10.38 25.74
C SER A 282 -9.71 9.43 24.68
N ARG A 283 -10.71 9.92 23.94
CA ARG A 283 -11.26 9.19 22.77
C ARG A 283 -10.17 8.83 21.76
N LYS A 284 -9.19 9.71 21.53
CA LYS A 284 -8.06 9.50 20.64
C LYS A 284 -7.15 8.35 21.12
N ALA A 285 -7.06 8.13 22.45
CA ALA A 285 -6.34 7.01 23.04
C ALA A 285 -7.23 5.77 23.25
N TYR A 286 -8.36 5.65 22.56
CA TYR A 286 -9.35 4.59 22.74
C TYR A 286 -9.74 4.39 24.22
N PHE A 287 -9.94 5.50 24.96
CA PHE A 287 -10.29 5.50 26.40
C PHE A 287 -9.28 4.77 27.28
N GLY A 288 -8.03 4.70 26.87
CA GLY A 288 -6.93 4.01 27.55
C GLY A 288 -6.77 2.54 27.18
N VAL A 289 -7.64 1.99 26.33
CA VAL A 289 -7.53 0.60 25.88
C VAL A 289 -6.33 0.45 24.95
N PHE A 290 -5.39 -0.41 25.32
CA PHE A 290 -4.23 -0.80 24.52
C PHE A 290 -3.96 -2.29 24.75
N PRO A 291 -4.51 -3.18 23.92
CA PRO A 291 -4.47 -4.62 24.16
C PRO A 291 -3.16 -5.27 23.73
N PHE A 292 -2.09 -4.52 23.67
CA PHE A 292 -0.79 -4.95 23.16
C PHE A 292 0.28 -4.83 24.23
N ARG A 293 1.26 -5.72 24.14
CA ARG A 293 2.50 -5.65 24.91
C ARG A 293 3.65 -6.00 23.98
N TRP A 294 4.58 -5.05 23.79
CA TRP A 294 5.78 -5.28 23.01
C TRP A 294 6.87 -5.90 23.88
N GLN A 295 7.59 -6.86 23.32
CA GLN A 295 8.77 -7.49 23.94
C GLN A 295 10.03 -6.72 23.59
N GLU A 296 11.09 -6.86 24.40
CA GLU A 296 12.32 -6.07 24.29
C GLU A 296 13.12 -6.30 23.00
N ASN A 297 12.92 -7.42 22.31
CA ASN A 297 13.69 -7.80 21.11
C ASN A 297 13.01 -7.44 19.78
N TRP A 298 12.03 -6.55 19.78
CA TRP A 298 11.29 -6.16 18.56
C TRP A 298 12.19 -5.45 17.51
N GLU A 299 13.28 -4.78 17.91
CA GLU A 299 14.25 -4.13 17.01
C GLU A 299 14.91 -5.16 16.08
N ARG A 300 15.17 -6.38 16.58
CA ARG A 300 15.71 -7.48 15.75
C ARG A 300 14.73 -7.86 14.66
N SER A 301 13.44 -8.00 14.99
CA SER A 301 12.38 -8.26 14.01
C SER A 301 12.27 -7.15 12.97
N PHE A 302 12.37 -5.90 13.38
CA PHE A 302 12.35 -4.77 12.47
C PHE A 302 13.59 -4.72 11.55
N ALA A 303 14.77 -4.91 12.10
CA ALA A 303 16.00 -4.95 11.30
C ALA A 303 15.98 -6.05 10.23
N ALA A 304 15.45 -7.23 10.60
CA ALA A 304 15.25 -8.33 9.67
C ALA A 304 14.21 -8.00 8.58
N LEU A 305 13.07 -7.42 8.97
CA LEU A 305 12.02 -7.02 8.03
C LEU A 305 12.50 -5.93 7.07
N ARG A 306 13.17 -4.90 7.60
CA ARG A 306 13.68 -3.78 6.80
C ARG A 306 14.74 -4.22 5.80
N ASN A 307 15.54 -5.22 6.11
CA ASN A 307 16.56 -5.77 5.22
C ASN A 307 17.43 -4.69 4.53
N GLN A 308 17.89 -3.72 5.29
CA GLN A 308 18.71 -2.59 4.79
C GLN A 308 18.01 -1.73 3.72
N GLY A 309 16.68 -1.74 3.66
CA GLY A 309 15.89 -1.00 2.66
C GLY A 309 15.84 -1.65 1.28
N ARG A 310 16.20 -2.92 1.17
CA ARG A 310 16.07 -3.66 -0.09
C ARG A 310 14.60 -3.94 -0.40
N PRO A 311 14.20 -3.96 -1.68
CA PRO A 311 12.86 -4.35 -2.07
C PRO A 311 12.59 -5.83 -1.72
N PHE A 312 11.40 -6.10 -1.20
CA PHE A 312 10.96 -7.44 -0.85
C PHE A 312 9.44 -7.60 -1.03
N VAL A 313 8.98 -8.83 -1.12
CA VAL A 313 7.55 -9.17 -1.12
C VAL A 313 7.05 -9.20 0.32
N ALA A 314 5.89 -8.60 0.59
CA ALA A 314 5.31 -8.59 1.94
C ALA A 314 5.05 -10.02 2.46
N PRO A 315 5.29 -10.34 3.75
CA PRO A 315 5.12 -11.69 4.32
C PRO A 315 3.75 -12.31 4.06
N ILE A 316 2.69 -11.50 4.04
CA ILE A 316 1.34 -11.97 3.73
C ILE A 316 1.23 -12.51 2.29
N LEU A 317 1.83 -11.81 1.32
CA LEU A 317 1.84 -12.26 -0.08
C LEU A 317 2.74 -13.47 -0.26
N GLN A 318 3.88 -13.51 0.45
CA GLN A 318 4.78 -14.66 0.43
C GLN A 318 4.13 -15.94 0.95
N THR A 319 3.19 -15.83 1.90
CA THR A 319 2.58 -17.00 2.54
C THR A 319 1.23 -17.34 1.92
N LEU A 320 0.33 -16.35 1.74
CA LEU A 320 -1.08 -16.65 1.42
C LEU A 320 -1.40 -16.57 -0.07
N ILE A 321 -0.67 -15.77 -0.85
CA ILE A 321 -1.10 -15.40 -2.21
C ILE A 321 -0.17 -16.01 -3.27
N PHE A 322 1.10 -15.64 -3.27
CA PHE A 322 2.02 -16.03 -4.34
C PHE A 322 2.32 -17.53 -4.43
N PRO A 323 2.33 -18.30 -3.32
CA PRO A 323 2.45 -19.76 -3.39
C PRO A 323 1.25 -20.47 -4.02
N GLN A 324 0.13 -19.77 -4.27
CA GLN A 324 -1.02 -20.36 -4.97
C GLN A 324 -0.76 -20.59 -6.46
N ASP A 325 0.10 -19.77 -7.09
CA ASP A 325 0.59 -20.01 -8.46
C ASP A 325 2.03 -19.47 -8.63
N PRO A 326 3.04 -20.20 -8.10
CA PRO A 326 4.45 -19.78 -8.15
C PRO A 326 4.95 -19.56 -9.58
N THR A 327 4.51 -20.42 -10.51
CA THR A 327 4.92 -20.35 -11.92
C THR A 327 4.46 -19.06 -12.57
N GLN A 328 3.21 -18.68 -12.36
CA GLN A 328 2.67 -17.44 -12.90
C GLN A 328 3.34 -16.21 -12.30
N VAL A 329 3.58 -16.21 -10.99
CA VAL A 329 4.29 -15.11 -10.31
C VAL A 329 5.71 -14.97 -10.83
N LEU A 330 6.45 -16.07 -10.96
CA LEU A 330 7.83 -16.05 -11.46
C LEU A 330 7.89 -15.61 -12.93
N ASN A 331 6.96 -16.06 -13.77
CA ASN A 331 6.88 -15.63 -15.18
C ASN A 331 6.62 -14.12 -15.27
N TRP A 332 5.69 -13.60 -14.46
CA TRP A 332 5.40 -12.18 -14.39
C TRP A 332 6.61 -11.38 -13.90
N ALA A 333 7.28 -11.83 -12.84
CA ALA A 333 8.48 -11.17 -12.33
C ALA A 333 9.64 -11.22 -13.32
N ASN A 334 9.82 -12.34 -14.05
CA ASN A 334 10.81 -12.47 -15.12
C ASN A 334 10.52 -11.51 -16.27
N GLN A 335 9.25 -11.37 -16.69
CA GLN A 335 8.85 -10.41 -17.71
C GLN A 335 9.24 -8.98 -17.31
N ILE A 336 8.91 -8.55 -16.09
CA ILE A 336 9.22 -7.21 -15.59
C ILE A 336 10.75 -7.01 -15.51
N ALA A 337 11.49 -8.03 -15.12
CA ALA A 337 12.94 -7.97 -15.04
C ALA A 337 13.64 -7.79 -16.41
N THR A 338 12.91 -7.96 -17.53
CA THR A 338 13.42 -7.58 -18.86
C THR A 338 13.31 -6.10 -19.17
N TRP A 339 12.60 -5.33 -18.35
CA TRP A 339 12.38 -3.91 -18.57
C TRP A 339 13.55 -3.08 -18.02
N ASP A 340 13.77 -1.92 -18.64
CA ASP A 340 14.80 -0.98 -18.23
C ASP A 340 14.23 0.06 -17.26
N PHE A 341 14.29 -0.23 -15.97
CA PHE A 341 13.95 0.72 -14.91
C PHE A 341 15.07 0.87 -13.89
N GLN A 342 15.10 2.01 -13.20
CA GLN A 342 16.12 2.37 -12.23
C GLN A 342 15.52 2.65 -10.85
N GLN A 343 14.19 2.84 -10.80
CA GLN A 343 13.45 3.07 -9.55
C GLN A 343 12.05 2.47 -9.61
N ILE A 344 11.52 2.19 -8.42
CA ILE A 344 10.18 1.64 -8.23
C ILE A 344 9.38 2.61 -7.35
N ILE A 345 8.16 2.93 -7.77
CA ILE A 345 7.16 3.60 -6.94
C ILE A 345 6.13 2.55 -6.52
N ALA A 346 6.18 2.14 -5.25
CA ALA A 346 5.20 1.26 -4.65
C ALA A 346 4.07 2.07 -4.01
N CYS A 347 2.86 1.49 -3.93
CA CYS A 347 1.73 2.16 -3.29
C CYS A 347 1.83 2.26 -1.77
N HIS A 348 2.77 1.51 -1.16
CA HIS A 348 2.97 1.45 0.29
C HIS A 348 4.42 1.73 0.68
N PHE A 349 4.62 2.14 1.93
CA PHE A 349 5.92 2.36 2.59
C PHE A 349 6.86 3.30 1.83
N ASP A 350 8.09 2.86 1.54
CA ASP A 350 9.12 3.70 0.92
C ASP A 350 8.84 3.98 -0.56
N SER A 351 9.20 5.19 -1.00
CA SER A 351 9.13 5.56 -2.42
C SER A 351 9.84 6.90 -2.66
N PRO A 352 10.60 7.02 -3.78
CA PRO A 352 10.94 5.97 -4.73
C PRO A 352 11.99 5.01 -4.17
N ILE A 353 11.84 3.72 -4.45
CA ILE A 353 12.83 2.70 -4.13
C ILE A 353 13.85 2.66 -5.26
N GLN A 354 15.11 2.95 -4.97
CA GLN A 354 16.18 2.80 -5.96
C GLN A 354 16.49 1.31 -6.12
N ALA A 355 16.12 0.73 -7.27
CA ALA A 355 16.26 -0.69 -7.52
C ALA A 355 16.42 -1.01 -9.00
N THR A 356 17.26 -1.99 -9.29
CA THR A 356 17.44 -2.56 -10.63
C THR A 356 16.42 -3.67 -10.92
N PRO A 357 16.23 -4.07 -12.19
CA PRO A 357 15.41 -5.22 -12.56
C PRO A 357 15.82 -6.51 -11.84
N ASP A 358 17.12 -6.75 -11.66
CA ASP A 358 17.63 -7.92 -10.94
C ASP A 358 17.24 -7.89 -9.45
N GLN A 359 17.33 -6.73 -8.80
CA GLN A 359 16.92 -6.58 -7.41
C GLN A 359 15.40 -6.78 -7.24
N PHE A 360 14.60 -6.30 -8.18
CA PHE A 360 13.17 -6.59 -8.22
C PHE A 360 12.92 -8.10 -8.35
N ARG A 361 13.57 -8.74 -9.32
CA ARG A 361 13.44 -10.20 -9.54
C ARG A 361 13.87 -11.02 -8.30
N GLN A 362 14.93 -10.59 -7.64
CA GLN A 362 15.46 -11.26 -6.44
C GLN A 362 14.43 -11.26 -5.28
N ALA A 363 13.53 -10.28 -5.20
CA ALA A 363 12.47 -10.25 -4.20
C ALA A 363 11.53 -11.48 -4.27
N PHE A 364 11.46 -12.16 -5.41
CA PHE A 364 10.62 -13.35 -5.65
C PHE A 364 11.40 -14.68 -5.54
N ALA A 365 12.69 -14.65 -5.18
CA ALA A 365 13.53 -15.86 -5.11
C ALA A 365 13.02 -16.90 -4.08
N PHE A 366 12.22 -16.49 -3.09
CA PHE A 366 11.61 -17.40 -2.12
C PHE A 366 10.68 -18.44 -2.77
N LEU A 367 10.15 -18.20 -3.96
CA LEU A 367 9.31 -19.16 -4.70
C LEU A 367 10.10 -20.27 -5.39
N GLU A 368 11.41 -20.11 -5.56
CA GLU A 368 12.28 -21.08 -6.25
C GLU A 368 12.92 -22.09 -5.30
N GLN A 369 12.86 -21.83 -3.99
CA GLN A 369 13.58 -22.62 -3.00
C GLN A 369 12.65 -23.69 -2.38
N LYS A 370 13.01 -24.96 -2.53
CA LYS A 370 12.29 -26.09 -1.89
C LYS A 370 12.55 -26.19 -0.39
N ASP A 371 13.66 -25.62 0.10
CA ASP A 371 14.03 -25.64 1.51
C ASP A 371 14.00 -24.22 2.09
N SER A 372 13.13 -24.01 3.08
CA SER A 372 12.88 -22.74 3.77
C SER A 372 14.07 -22.25 4.64
N MET A 373 15.27 -22.78 4.46
CA MET A 373 16.44 -22.49 5.30
C MET A 373 17.63 -21.84 4.55
N SER A 374 17.43 -21.23 3.38
CA SER A 374 18.55 -20.51 2.80
C SER A 374 18.73 -19.15 3.48
N GLU A 375 19.97 -18.87 3.89
CA GLU A 375 20.42 -17.68 4.61
C GLU A 375 20.15 -16.33 3.91
N ASN A 376 19.58 -16.35 2.69
CA ASN A 376 19.25 -15.15 1.92
C ASN A 376 17.88 -14.51 2.26
N HIS A 377 17.06 -15.12 3.13
CA HIS A 377 15.81 -14.51 3.57
C HIS A 377 16.04 -13.84 4.92
N SER A 378 16.05 -12.52 4.91
CA SER A 378 16.18 -11.70 6.11
C SER A 378 15.02 -11.82 7.09
N LEU A 379 13.86 -12.35 6.64
CA LEU A 379 12.66 -12.47 7.46
C LEU A 379 12.81 -13.58 8.51
N LEU A 380 12.51 -13.25 9.76
CA LEU A 380 12.54 -14.22 10.84
C LEU A 380 11.34 -15.17 10.75
N ALA A 381 11.59 -16.47 10.72
CA ALA A 381 10.54 -17.50 10.63
C ALA A 381 9.54 -17.42 11.80
N GLU A 382 9.99 -16.99 12.97
CA GLU A 382 9.18 -16.79 14.17
C GLU A 382 8.12 -15.69 14.00
N ASP A 383 8.43 -14.59 13.25
CA ASP A 383 7.50 -13.51 13.00
C ASP A 383 6.40 -13.90 11.99
N SER A 384 6.70 -14.84 11.09
CA SER A 384 5.74 -15.35 10.11
C SER A 384 4.80 -16.44 10.68
N LYS A 385 5.01 -16.86 11.93
CA LYS A 385 4.25 -17.96 12.52
C LYS A 385 2.74 -17.74 12.49
N TYR A 386 2.28 -16.53 12.85
CA TYR A 386 0.86 -16.21 12.88
C TYR A 386 0.22 -16.26 11.48
N ILE A 387 0.92 -15.78 10.45
CA ILE A 387 0.42 -15.82 9.06
C ILE A 387 0.32 -17.27 8.57
N LYS A 388 1.29 -18.14 8.93
CA LYS A 388 1.25 -19.57 8.62
C LYS A 388 0.11 -20.29 9.34
N GLU A 389 -0.15 -19.96 10.60
CA GLU A 389 -1.30 -20.47 11.34
C GLU A 389 -2.63 -20.01 10.71
N LEU A 390 -2.69 -18.75 10.26
CA LEU A 390 -3.84 -18.21 9.54
C LEU A 390 -4.06 -18.96 8.22
N GLU A 391 -3.03 -19.17 7.42
CA GLU A 391 -3.07 -19.97 6.20
C GLU A 391 -3.66 -21.36 6.45
N ALA A 392 -3.09 -22.09 7.42
CA ALA A 392 -3.56 -23.43 7.77
C ALA A 392 -5.05 -23.44 8.16
N ASN A 393 -5.51 -22.43 8.90
CA ASN A 393 -6.92 -22.29 9.28
C ASN A 393 -7.80 -21.98 8.08
N LEU A 394 -7.38 -21.08 7.17
CA LEU A 394 -8.13 -20.74 5.95
C LEU A 394 -8.28 -21.96 5.04
N ILE A 395 -7.23 -22.76 4.89
CA ILE A 395 -7.27 -24.04 4.14
C ILE A 395 -8.22 -25.02 4.82
N LYS A 396 -8.12 -25.21 6.15
CA LYS A 396 -8.99 -26.09 6.93
C LYS A 396 -10.47 -25.71 6.81
N TRP A 397 -10.78 -24.42 6.73
CA TRP A 397 -12.16 -23.93 6.55
C TRP A 397 -12.63 -23.93 5.10
N GLY A 398 -11.78 -24.36 4.15
CA GLY A 398 -12.08 -24.35 2.72
C GLY A 398 -12.26 -22.93 2.15
N ILE A 399 -11.67 -21.94 2.76
CA ILE A 399 -11.67 -20.53 2.30
C ILE A 399 -10.50 -20.31 1.33
N ALA A 400 -9.33 -20.88 1.62
CA ALA A 400 -8.17 -20.89 0.73
C ALA A 400 -7.90 -22.30 0.20
N THR A 401 -7.33 -22.38 -0.99
CA THR A 401 -6.80 -23.63 -1.56
C THR A 401 -5.39 -23.89 -1.02
N PRO A 402 -4.96 -25.17 -0.88
CA PRO A 402 -3.55 -25.44 -0.60
C PRO A 402 -2.65 -24.88 -1.71
N PRO A 403 -1.41 -24.47 -1.37
CA PRO A 403 -0.43 -24.06 -2.38
C PRO A 403 -0.26 -25.13 -3.47
N LYS A 404 -0.17 -24.69 -4.73
CA LYS A 404 0.13 -25.60 -5.83
C LYS A 404 1.58 -26.08 -5.69
N GLU A 405 1.81 -27.41 -5.73
CA GLU A 405 3.15 -27.95 -5.86
C GLU A 405 3.73 -27.47 -7.20
N GLY A 406 4.77 -26.65 -7.14
CA GLY A 406 5.44 -26.17 -8.33
C GLY A 406 6.10 -27.33 -9.08
N ASN A 407 5.66 -27.63 -10.29
CA ASN A 407 6.40 -28.47 -11.22
C ASN A 407 7.59 -27.65 -11.75
N TYR A 408 8.68 -27.64 -11.00
CA TYR A 408 9.96 -27.12 -11.50
C TYR A 408 10.56 -28.16 -12.45
N GLN A 409 10.36 -27.97 -13.76
CA GLN A 409 11.16 -28.63 -14.81
C GLN A 409 12.34 -27.76 -15.20
#